data_32db7678955a37b0a57e12043c5af733
#
_entry.id   32db7678955a37b0a57e12043c5af733
#
_cell.length_a   1.000
_cell.length_b   1.000
_cell.length_c   1.000
_cell.angle_alpha   90.00
_cell.angle_beta   90.00
_cell.angle_gamma   90.00
#
_symmetry.space_group_name_H-M   'P 1'
#
loop_
_entity.id
_entity.type
_entity.pdbx_description
1 polymer ?
#
loop_
_entity_poly.entity_id
_entity_poly.type
_entity_poly.pdbx_seq_one_letter_code
_entity_poly.pdbx_strand_id
1 'polypeptide(L)'
;MFRNMMRLIDLILLSTFLSVSMTSETFDAMEGEAFVIKGPKWSSSVNITWYRTDTHTRIPAEEEGSRVFSMERFLWFLPTSREDSGNYTCVTRFSSNRTKSYNVSVQVHSYKPGECFPSRIRYPNDTQTGRVVCPTIDNYKNATIVQWYKDCKPVKGQRYLKKEKYIYIENPRREDDGYYTCQFIYTHKGNVFNVSATRIFISGVKYSPLPPQIIFPKNEDVIEAELGAALSLKCRARLGINKQPLAAVSWDVDNISVKRLDFSRFHRETHFFDDHEQVYYGETTLNITEVKKEDLQSNFTCIALNTLYSTRVTVTLQLKVQSKGCAQTHVLLYPRLLMTFYRIMASRPGQISLLAWTRRDVGEL
;
A
#
# COMPACT_ATOMS: atom_id res chain seq x y z
N MET A 1 25.76 28.30 -37.84
CA MET A 1 25.52 28.18 -36.39
C MET A 1 24.06 27.88 -36.07
N PHE A 2 23.08 28.47 -36.72
CA PHE A 2 21.63 28.24 -36.49
C PHE A 2 21.09 26.84 -36.85
N ARG A 3 21.69 26.14 -37.82
CA ARG A 3 21.22 24.80 -38.25
C ARG A 3 21.54 23.67 -37.26
N ASN A 4 22.57 23.84 -36.43
CA ASN A 4 22.92 22.85 -35.40
C ASN A 4 22.11 23.03 -34.10
N MET A 5 21.62 24.24 -33.85
CA MET A 5 20.78 24.53 -32.67
C MET A 5 19.34 23.98 -32.84
N MET A 6 18.79 23.99 -34.05
CA MET A 6 17.45 23.37 -34.30
C MET A 6 17.48 21.84 -34.18
N ARG A 7 18.60 21.20 -34.58
CA ARG A 7 18.71 19.71 -34.37
C ARG A 7 18.86 19.28 -32.92
N LEU A 8 19.43 20.16 -32.05
CA LEU A 8 19.49 19.90 -30.61
C LEU A 8 18.12 20.07 -29.94
N ILE A 9 17.30 20.99 -30.41
CA ILE A 9 15.95 21.21 -29.88
C ILE A 9 15.02 20.06 -30.28
N ASP A 10 15.14 19.53 -31.51
CA ASP A 10 14.39 18.35 -31.94
C ASP A 10 14.78 17.07 -31.19
N LEU A 11 16.05 16.92 -30.80
CA LEU A 11 16.54 15.78 -29.99
C LEU A 11 16.09 15.89 -28.51
N ILE A 12 15.91 17.10 -27.97
CA ILE A 12 15.41 17.31 -26.62
C ILE A 12 13.88 17.14 -26.56
N LEU A 13 13.16 17.48 -27.64
CA LEU A 13 11.71 17.28 -27.72
C LEU A 13 11.30 15.82 -27.96
N LEU A 14 12.21 14.96 -28.47
CA LEU A 14 11.96 13.51 -28.62
C LEU A 14 12.21 12.72 -27.32
N SER A 15 12.83 13.30 -26.30
CA SER A 15 13.10 12.60 -25.02
C SER A 15 12.03 12.80 -23.95
N THR A 16 11.04 13.65 -24.20
CA THR A 16 9.82 13.73 -23.35
C THR A 16 8.74 12.79 -23.86
N PHE A 17 9.08 11.53 -24.12
CA PHE A 17 8.07 10.49 -24.06
C PHE A 17 7.60 10.43 -22.60
N LEU A 18 6.49 11.12 -22.34
CA LEU A 18 5.66 10.86 -21.19
C LEU A 18 5.54 9.35 -21.03
N SER A 19 6.21 8.78 -20.05
CA SER A 19 5.88 7.50 -19.51
C SER A 19 4.48 7.67 -18.91
N VAL A 20 3.46 7.46 -19.74
CA VAL A 20 2.11 7.21 -19.27
C VAL A 20 2.27 5.98 -18.40
N SER A 21 2.31 6.19 -17.09
CA SER A 21 2.22 5.12 -16.12
C SER A 21 0.89 4.42 -16.37
N MET A 22 0.92 3.39 -17.22
CA MET A 22 -0.21 2.50 -17.38
C MET A 22 -0.37 1.82 -16.02
N THR A 23 -1.38 2.22 -15.26
CA THR A 23 -1.76 1.55 -14.02
C THR A 23 -2.06 0.10 -14.37
N SER A 24 -1.12 -0.80 -14.07
CA SER A 24 -1.36 -2.22 -14.25
C SER A 24 -2.32 -2.69 -13.15
N GLU A 25 -3.35 -3.41 -13.55
CA GLU A 25 -4.24 -4.07 -12.59
C GLU A 25 -3.47 -5.17 -11.87
N THR A 26 -3.53 -5.21 -10.53
CA THR A 26 -2.82 -6.20 -9.73
C THR A 26 -3.80 -7.24 -9.21
N PHE A 27 -3.46 -8.49 -9.42
CA PHE A 27 -4.20 -9.66 -8.95
C PHE A 27 -3.42 -10.39 -7.88
N ASP A 28 -4.10 -10.71 -6.77
CA ASP A 28 -3.57 -11.55 -5.70
C ASP A 28 -4.09 -12.97 -5.86
N ALA A 29 -3.21 -13.97 -5.83
CA ALA A 29 -3.52 -15.39 -5.95
C ALA A 29 -2.93 -16.18 -4.78
N MET A 30 -3.50 -17.36 -4.48
CA MET A 30 -3.00 -18.27 -3.47
C MET A 30 -2.17 -19.37 -4.10
N GLU A 31 -0.99 -19.63 -3.54
CA GLU A 31 -0.14 -20.76 -3.92
C GLU A 31 -0.90 -22.08 -3.79
N GLY A 32 -0.80 -22.93 -4.80
CA GLY A 32 -1.46 -24.24 -4.84
C GLY A 32 -2.93 -24.22 -5.27
N GLU A 33 -3.54 -23.04 -5.43
CA GLU A 33 -4.92 -22.92 -5.93
C GLU A 33 -4.97 -22.73 -7.44
N ALA A 34 -6.14 -23.01 -8.04
CA ALA A 34 -6.39 -22.60 -9.42
C ALA A 34 -6.66 -21.10 -9.47
N PHE A 35 -6.06 -20.45 -10.46
CA PHE A 35 -6.26 -19.03 -10.65
C PHE A 35 -6.44 -18.68 -12.12
N VAL A 36 -7.33 -17.73 -12.42
CA VAL A 36 -7.62 -17.30 -13.79
C VAL A 36 -7.77 -15.79 -13.89
N ILE A 37 -7.10 -15.20 -14.85
CA ILE A 37 -7.25 -13.80 -15.23
C ILE A 37 -8.03 -13.73 -16.54
N LYS A 38 -9.05 -12.88 -16.54
CA LYS A 38 -9.87 -12.63 -17.71
C LYS A 38 -9.34 -11.40 -18.45
N GLY A 39 -8.79 -11.61 -19.62
CA GLY A 39 -8.40 -10.53 -20.51
C GLY A 39 -9.58 -9.68 -20.97
N PRO A 40 -9.32 -8.47 -21.47
CA PRO A 40 -10.35 -7.54 -21.90
C PRO A 40 -11.21 -8.12 -23.02
N LYS A 41 -12.50 -7.82 -22.98
CA LYS A 41 -13.43 -8.17 -24.05
C LYS A 41 -13.40 -7.06 -25.09
N TRP A 42 -12.62 -7.26 -26.15
CA TRP A 42 -12.70 -6.44 -27.35
C TRP A 42 -13.78 -7.03 -28.30
N SER A 43 -13.86 -6.77 -29.50
CA SER A 43 -14.82 -7.35 -30.45
C SER A 43 -14.57 -8.86 -30.69
N SER A 44 -15.56 -9.59 -31.20
CA SER A 44 -15.60 -11.06 -31.30
C SER A 44 -14.63 -11.72 -32.31
N SER A 45 -13.91 -10.95 -33.11
CA SER A 45 -12.98 -11.48 -34.12
C SER A 45 -11.53 -11.06 -33.84
N VAL A 46 -10.99 -11.45 -32.68
CA VAL A 46 -9.72 -10.93 -32.21
C VAL A 46 -8.82 -12.05 -31.74
N ASN A 47 -7.60 -12.08 -32.26
CA ASN A 47 -6.59 -12.99 -31.78
C ASN A 47 -5.93 -12.40 -30.52
N ILE A 48 -6.01 -13.12 -29.40
CA ILE A 48 -5.45 -12.75 -28.11
C ILE A 48 -4.28 -13.67 -27.81
N THR A 49 -3.15 -13.06 -27.41
CA THR A 49 -1.95 -13.80 -27.00
C THR A 49 -1.45 -13.21 -25.69
N TRP A 50 -1.13 -14.08 -24.73
CA TRP A 50 -0.55 -13.70 -23.45
C TRP A 50 0.97 -13.89 -23.49
N TYR A 51 1.67 -12.99 -22.79
CA TYR A 51 3.13 -13.02 -22.64
C TYR A 51 3.49 -12.79 -21.17
N ARG A 52 4.56 -13.43 -20.71
CA ARG A 52 5.23 -12.98 -19.49
C ARG A 52 6.04 -11.73 -19.85
N THR A 53 5.76 -10.61 -19.22
CA THR A 53 6.28 -9.29 -19.63
C THR A 53 7.79 -9.22 -19.45
N ASP A 54 8.30 -9.74 -18.34
CA ASP A 54 9.70 -9.62 -17.93
C ASP A 54 10.65 -10.38 -18.88
N THR A 55 10.20 -11.52 -19.40
CA THR A 55 10.99 -12.39 -20.29
C THR A 55 10.57 -12.32 -21.75
N HIS A 56 9.51 -11.58 -22.06
CA HIS A 56 8.86 -11.54 -23.38
C HIS A 56 8.46 -12.95 -23.90
N THR A 57 8.33 -13.92 -23.01
CA THR A 57 8.01 -15.30 -23.37
C THR A 57 6.51 -15.42 -23.61
N ARG A 58 6.14 -16.00 -24.76
CA ARG A 58 4.74 -16.32 -25.07
C ARG A 58 4.23 -17.37 -24.09
N ILE A 59 3.04 -17.13 -23.52
CA ILE A 59 2.32 -18.14 -22.75
C ILE A 59 1.75 -19.17 -23.73
N PRO A 60 2.00 -20.48 -23.50
CA PRO A 60 1.52 -21.54 -24.37
C PRO A 60 -0.02 -21.63 -24.39
N ALA A 61 -0.57 -22.25 -25.41
CA ALA A 61 -1.98 -22.62 -25.43
C ALA A 61 -2.24 -23.83 -24.51
N GLU A 62 -3.50 -24.09 -24.18
CA GLU A 62 -3.89 -25.19 -23.28
C GLU A 62 -3.42 -26.57 -23.80
N GLU A 63 -3.44 -26.77 -25.13
CA GLU A 63 -3.07 -28.02 -25.79
C GLU A 63 -1.59 -28.37 -25.63
N GLU A 64 -0.76 -27.38 -25.33
CA GLU A 64 0.69 -27.56 -25.12
C GLU A 64 1.02 -28.20 -23.77
N GLY A 65 0.02 -28.43 -22.90
CA GLY A 65 0.15 -29.21 -21.66
C GLY A 65 0.88 -28.49 -20.50
N SER A 66 1.07 -27.18 -20.60
CA SER A 66 1.70 -26.41 -19.55
C SER A 66 0.74 -26.12 -18.38
N ARG A 67 1.31 -25.98 -17.18
CA ARG A 67 0.57 -25.56 -15.96
C ARG A 67 0.06 -24.12 -16.07
N VAL A 68 0.79 -23.23 -16.72
CA VAL A 68 0.38 -21.86 -17.05
C VAL A 68 0.11 -21.81 -18.54
N PHE A 69 -1.12 -21.48 -18.91
CA PHE A 69 -1.55 -21.49 -20.31
C PHE A 69 -2.60 -20.43 -20.62
N SER A 70 -2.77 -20.14 -21.90
CA SER A 70 -3.83 -19.27 -22.39
C SER A 70 -4.91 -20.09 -23.10
N MET A 71 -6.16 -19.78 -22.78
CA MET A 71 -7.33 -20.36 -23.45
C MET A 71 -8.31 -19.23 -23.75
N GLU A 72 -8.62 -19.01 -25.03
CA GLU A 72 -9.37 -17.84 -25.50
C GLU A 72 -8.74 -16.53 -25.01
N ARG A 73 -9.45 -15.78 -24.16
CA ARG A 73 -8.95 -14.55 -23.54
C ARG A 73 -8.47 -14.72 -22.09
N PHE A 74 -8.51 -15.95 -21.58
CA PHE A 74 -8.14 -16.24 -20.21
C PHE A 74 -6.69 -16.68 -20.09
N LEU A 75 -6.03 -16.21 -19.03
CA LEU A 75 -4.73 -16.69 -18.58
C LEU A 75 -4.96 -17.56 -17.36
N TRP A 76 -4.60 -18.83 -17.45
CA TRP A 76 -4.81 -19.85 -16.44
C TRP A 76 -3.53 -20.27 -15.75
N PHE A 77 -3.64 -20.51 -14.44
CA PHE A 77 -2.61 -21.07 -13.57
C PHE A 77 -3.22 -22.28 -12.84
N LEU A 78 -2.73 -23.49 -13.13
CA LEU A 78 -3.30 -24.73 -12.61
C LEU A 78 -2.22 -25.72 -12.13
N PRO A 79 -1.83 -25.69 -10.84
CA PRO A 79 -2.10 -24.68 -9.83
C PRO A 79 -1.14 -23.47 -9.92
N THR A 80 -1.42 -22.40 -9.16
CA THR A 80 -0.47 -21.30 -8.97
C THR A 80 0.76 -21.70 -8.17
N SER A 81 1.91 -21.12 -8.51
CA SER A 81 3.18 -21.24 -7.79
C SER A 81 3.72 -19.84 -7.49
N ARG A 82 4.60 -19.70 -6.49
CA ARG A 82 5.26 -18.40 -6.17
C ARG A 82 6.00 -17.79 -7.35
N GLU A 83 6.55 -18.65 -8.21
CA GLU A 83 7.27 -18.27 -9.43
C GLU A 83 6.38 -17.60 -10.47
N ASP A 84 5.05 -17.73 -10.34
CA ASP A 84 4.09 -17.06 -11.20
C ASP A 84 3.92 -15.57 -10.85
N SER A 85 4.43 -15.12 -9.71
CA SER A 85 4.46 -13.71 -9.40
C SER A 85 5.26 -12.96 -10.47
N GLY A 86 4.70 -11.85 -10.96
CA GLY A 86 5.31 -11.07 -12.02
C GLY A 86 4.28 -10.37 -12.91
N ASN A 87 4.77 -9.81 -14.01
CA ASN A 87 3.97 -9.03 -14.92
C ASN A 87 3.62 -9.85 -16.17
N TYR A 88 2.38 -9.70 -16.63
CA TYR A 88 1.85 -10.36 -17.82
C TYR A 88 1.22 -9.35 -18.74
N THR A 89 1.40 -9.55 -20.04
CA THR A 89 0.83 -8.69 -21.08
C THR A 89 -0.09 -9.50 -22.00
N CYS A 90 -1.32 -9.07 -22.09
CA CYS A 90 -2.29 -9.55 -23.06
C CYS A 90 -2.20 -8.68 -24.32
N VAL A 91 -1.83 -9.25 -25.43
CA VAL A 91 -1.77 -8.56 -26.73
C VAL A 91 -2.95 -9.01 -27.58
N THR A 92 -3.72 -8.04 -28.01
CA THR A 92 -4.89 -8.23 -28.88
C THR A 92 -4.60 -7.69 -30.26
N ARG A 93 -4.69 -8.53 -31.29
CA ARG A 93 -4.53 -8.15 -32.69
C ARG A 93 -5.89 -8.09 -33.38
N PHE A 94 -6.17 -6.95 -33.98
CA PHE A 94 -7.39 -6.72 -34.75
C PHE A 94 -7.14 -7.00 -36.21
N SER A 95 -8.19 -7.34 -36.96
CA SER A 95 -8.16 -7.54 -38.40
C SER A 95 -7.62 -6.33 -39.18
N SER A 96 -7.71 -5.14 -38.61
CA SER A 96 -7.17 -3.89 -39.15
C SER A 96 -5.67 -3.67 -38.90
N ASN A 97 -4.89 -4.70 -38.58
CA ASN A 97 -3.46 -4.65 -38.21
C ASN A 97 -3.13 -3.78 -36.98
N ARG A 98 -4.14 -3.28 -36.27
CA ARG A 98 -3.94 -2.57 -35.01
C ARG A 98 -3.75 -3.56 -33.85
N THR A 99 -2.90 -3.21 -32.92
CA THR A 99 -2.70 -3.98 -31.69
C THR A 99 -3.07 -3.14 -30.48
N LYS A 100 -3.62 -3.78 -29.45
CA LYS A 100 -3.79 -3.20 -28.12
C LYS A 100 -3.16 -4.14 -27.10
N SER A 101 -2.53 -3.58 -26.08
CA SER A 101 -1.96 -4.32 -24.96
C SER A 101 -2.72 -4.01 -23.68
N TYR A 102 -2.79 -4.99 -22.79
CA TYR A 102 -3.34 -4.88 -21.46
C TYR A 102 -2.38 -5.56 -20.49
N ASN A 103 -1.84 -4.80 -19.53
CA ASN A 103 -0.84 -5.26 -18.60
C ASN A 103 -1.49 -5.57 -17.24
N VAL A 104 -1.08 -6.67 -16.65
CA VAL A 104 -1.51 -7.10 -15.32
C VAL A 104 -0.29 -7.53 -14.51
N SER A 105 -0.38 -7.36 -13.20
CA SER A 105 0.59 -7.87 -12.25
C SER A 105 -0.05 -8.97 -11.42
N VAL A 106 0.62 -10.10 -11.25
CA VAL A 106 0.19 -11.22 -10.41
C VAL A 106 1.09 -11.28 -9.18
N GLN A 107 0.48 -11.37 -8.01
CA GLN A 107 1.20 -11.62 -6.76
C GLN A 107 0.66 -12.89 -6.12
N VAL A 108 1.52 -13.90 -6.00
CA VAL A 108 1.16 -15.19 -5.39
C VAL A 108 1.57 -15.18 -3.92
N HIS A 109 0.63 -15.49 -3.05
CA HIS A 109 0.79 -15.54 -1.60
C HIS A 109 0.74 -16.97 -1.11
N SER A 110 1.62 -17.30 -0.16
CA SER A 110 1.54 -18.59 0.53
C SER A 110 0.57 -18.51 1.69
N TYR A 111 -0.11 -19.60 1.92
CA TYR A 111 -0.97 -19.74 3.09
C TYR A 111 -0.12 -19.80 4.37
N LYS A 112 -0.48 -18.96 5.33
CA LYS A 112 0.07 -18.99 6.68
C LYS A 112 -1.05 -19.31 7.67
N PRO A 113 -0.87 -20.29 8.58
CA PRO A 113 -1.86 -20.61 9.59
C PRO A 113 -2.26 -19.36 10.38
N GLY A 114 -3.58 -19.12 10.49
CA GLY A 114 -4.12 -17.94 11.20
C GLY A 114 -4.22 -16.65 10.38
N GLU A 115 -3.68 -16.59 9.18
CA GLU A 115 -3.88 -15.47 8.26
C GLU A 115 -5.11 -15.66 7.36
N CYS A 116 -5.74 -14.56 7.02
CA CYS A 116 -6.86 -14.53 6.08
C CYS A 116 -6.39 -14.67 4.63
N PHE A 117 -7.28 -15.16 3.80
CA PHE A 117 -7.08 -15.23 2.36
C PHE A 117 -6.73 -13.84 1.81
N PRO A 118 -5.61 -13.68 1.09
CA PRO A 118 -5.15 -12.38 0.61
C PRO A 118 -5.92 -11.87 -0.60
N SER A 119 -6.74 -12.69 -1.26
CA SER A 119 -7.44 -12.27 -2.48
C SER A 119 -8.42 -11.13 -2.15
N ARG A 120 -8.05 -9.92 -2.58
CA ARG A 120 -8.78 -8.68 -2.36
C ARG A 120 -9.40 -8.18 -3.66
N ILE A 121 -10.15 -9.02 -4.32
CA ILE A 121 -10.92 -8.56 -5.47
C ILE A 121 -12.03 -7.68 -4.90
N ARG A 122 -11.86 -6.38 -5.00
CA ARG A 122 -12.88 -5.39 -4.62
C ARG A 122 -13.88 -5.30 -5.76
N TYR A 123 -14.97 -6.04 -5.65
CA TYR A 123 -16.12 -5.82 -6.51
C TYR A 123 -17.06 -4.78 -5.88
N PRO A 124 -17.70 -3.93 -6.71
CA PRO A 124 -18.76 -3.04 -6.23
C PRO A 124 -19.81 -3.86 -5.48
N ASN A 125 -20.25 -3.33 -4.36
CA ASN A 125 -21.22 -4.02 -3.51
C ASN A 125 -22.63 -3.87 -4.06
N ASP A 126 -23.37 -4.95 -4.06
CA ASP A 126 -24.82 -4.89 -4.07
C ASP A 126 -25.28 -4.81 -2.60
N THR A 127 -25.18 -3.61 -2.04
CA THR A 127 -25.25 -3.35 -0.61
C THR A 127 -26.67 -3.45 -0.04
N GLN A 128 -27.70 -3.44 -0.88
CA GLN A 128 -29.08 -3.31 -0.40
C GLN A 128 -29.81 -4.65 -0.23
N THR A 129 -29.33 -5.70 -0.84
CA THR A 129 -30.07 -6.98 -0.92
C THR A 129 -29.59 -8.05 0.04
N GLY A 130 -28.53 -7.83 0.80
CA GLY A 130 -27.89 -8.87 1.65
C GLY A 130 -27.23 -9.98 0.87
N ARG A 131 -27.13 -9.89 -0.46
CA ARG A 131 -26.56 -10.89 -1.33
C ARG A 131 -25.07 -10.69 -1.52
N VAL A 132 -24.26 -11.69 -1.16
CA VAL A 132 -22.81 -11.69 -1.37
C VAL A 132 -22.47 -12.75 -2.41
N VAL A 133 -22.25 -12.32 -3.66
CA VAL A 133 -21.90 -13.23 -4.76
C VAL A 133 -20.43 -13.62 -4.67
N CYS A 134 -20.11 -14.91 -4.84
CA CYS A 134 -18.75 -15.42 -4.92
C CYS A 134 -18.04 -14.80 -6.14
N PRO A 135 -16.97 -14.03 -5.96
CA PRO A 135 -16.28 -13.42 -7.07
C PRO A 135 -15.66 -14.47 -7.98
N THR A 136 -15.57 -14.16 -9.26
CA THR A 136 -14.89 -14.98 -10.29
C THR A 136 -15.44 -16.38 -10.51
N ILE A 137 -16.37 -16.90 -9.70
CA ILE A 137 -16.89 -18.29 -9.82
C ILE A 137 -17.40 -18.59 -11.24
N ASP A 138 -17.94 -17.61 -11.93
CA ASP A 138 -18.44 -17.78 -13.32
C ASP A 138 -17.33 -17.99 -14.36
N ASN A 139 -16.07 -17.77 -13.98
CA ASN A 139 -14.91 -18.08 -14.84
C ASN A 139 -14.53 -19.56 -14.80
N TYR A 140 -15.05 -20.31 -13.80
CA TYR A 140 -14.76 -21.72 -13.55
C TYR A 140 -15.96 -22.58 -13.86
N LYS A 141 -15.90 -23.30 -14.97
CA LYS A 141 -17.00 -24.17 -15.39
C LYS A 141 -17.21 -25.29 -14.37
N ASN A 142 -18.47 -25.49 -13.97
CA ASN A 142 -18.84 -26.53 -12.98
C ASN A 142 -18.19 -26.37 -11.60
N ALA A 143 -17.89 -25.15 -11.18
CA ALA A 143 -17.38 -24.88 -9.85
C ALA A 143 -18.44 -25.13 -8.77
N THR A 144 -18.02 -25.72 -7.64
CA THR A 144 -18.89 -26.02 -6.50
C THR A 144 -18.37 -25.37 -5.24
N ILE A 145 -19.17 -24.49 -4.59
CA ILE A 145 -18.79 -23.84 -3.33
C ILE A 145 -18.81 -24.88 -2.22
N VAL A 146 -17.69 -24.96 -1.49
CA VAL A 146 -17.51 -25.83 -0.33
C VAL A 146 -17.80 -25.08 0.95
N GLN A 147 -17.27 -23.85 1.11
CA GLN A 147 -17.37 -23.11 2.36
C GLN A 147 -17.37 -21.60 2.13
N TRP A 148 -18.06 -20.90 3.03
CA TRP A 148 -18.00 -19.46 3.20
C TRP A 148 -17.32 -19.07 4.50
N TYR A 149 -16.50 -18.04 4.44
CA TYR A 149 -15.86 -17.41 5.59
C TYR A 149 -16.24 -15.93 5.66
N LYS A 150 -16.35 -15.41 6.88
CA LYS A 150 -16.44 -13.98 7.16
C LYS A 150 -15.27 -13.60 8.05
N ASP A 151 -14.44 -12.65 7.61
CA ASP A 151 -13.25 -12.21 8.35
C ASP A 151 -12.43 -13.39 8.88
N CYS A 152 -12.13 -14.38 8.01
CA CYS A 152 -11.38 -15.62 8.25
C CYS A 152 -12.11 -16.68 9.10
N LYS A 153 -13.29 -16.42 9.59
CA LYS A 153 -14.06 -17.37 10.38
C LYS A 153 -15.14 -18.04 9.52
N PRO A 154 -15.33 -19.36 9.62
CA PRO A 154 -16.42 -20.03 8.92
C PRO A 154 -17.78 -19.39 9.23
N VAL A 155 -18.53 -19.07 8.19
CA VAL A 155 -19.88 -18.47 8.35
C VAL A 155 -20.84 -19.53 8.90
N LYS A 156 -21.45 -19.22 10.05
CA LYS A 156 -22.41 -20.05 10.76
C LYS A 156 -23.64 -19.23 11.15
N GLY A 157 -24.78 -19.88 11.30
CA GLY A 157 -26.03 -19.28 11.76
C GLY A 157 -27.13 -19.29 10.70
N GLN A 158 -28.39 -19.26 11.17
CA GLN A 158 -29.58 -19.43 10.33
C GLN A 158 -29.80 -18.24 9.36
N ARG A 159 -29.30 -17.06 9.70
CA ARG A 159 -29.41 -15.85 8.86
C ARG A 159 -28.58 -15.90 7.58
N TYR A 160 -27.63 -16.84 7.47
CA TYR A 160 -26.74 -16.97 6.36
C TYR A 160 -27.16 -18.11 5.44
N LEU A 161 -27.98 -17.80 4.44
CA LEU A 161 -28.51 -18.78 3.51
C LEU A 161 -27.52 -19.02 2.36
N LYS A 162 -26.86 -20.18 2.40
CA LYS A 162 -25.91 -20.58 1.36
C LYS A 162 -26.66 -21.00 0.11
N LYS A 163 -26.29 -20.45 -1.04
CA LYS A 163 -26.80 -20.76 -2.39
C LYS A 163 -25.64 -21.20 -3.28
N GLU A 164 -25.93 -21.66 -4.48
CA GLU A 164 -24.95 -22.21 -5.42
C GLU A 164 -23.76 -21.28 -5.68
N LYS A 165 -24.02 -19.99 -5.89
CA LYS A 165 -22.96 -18.99 -6.25
C LYS A 165 -22.88 -17.81 -5.30
N TYR A 166 -23.68 -17.78 -4.27
CA TYR A 166 -23.72 -16.67 -3.33
C TYR A 166 -24.19 -17.10 -1.94
N ILE A 167 -23.93 -16.26 -0.97
CA ILE A 167 -24.56 -16.34 0.35
C ILE A 167 -25.55 -15.17 0.49
N TYR A 168 -26.74 -15.44 1.00
CA TYR A 168 -27.74 -14.43 1.30
C TYR A 168 -27.80 -14.21 2.80
N ILE A 169 -27.72 -12.96 3.24
CA ILE A 169 -27.77 -12.54 4.64
C ILE A 169 -29.15 -11.97 4.89
N GLU A 170 -29.92 -12.61 5.73
CA GLU A 170 -31.25 -12.15 6.12
C GLU A 170 -31.14 -10.97 7.08
N ASN A 171 -31.87 -9.88 6.78
CA ASN A 171 -31.88 -8.64 7.56
C ASN A 171 -30.45 -8.20 7.90
N PRO A 172 -29.65 -7.76 6.90
CA PRO A 172 -28.28 -7.39 7.09
C PRO A 172 -28.12 -6.32 8.15
N ARG A 173 -27.14 -6.51 9.02
CA ARG A 173 -26.81 -5.60 10.12
C ARG A 173 -25.37 -5.12 9.95
N ARG A 174 -25.01 -4.09 10.71
CA ARG A 174 -23.64 -3.57 10.76
C ARG A 174 -22.60 -4.62 11.11
N GLU A 175 -22.93 -5.56 11.96
CA GLU A 175 -22.07 -6.70 12.32
C GLU A 175 -21.79 -7.66 11.15
N ASP A 176 -22.60 -7.61 10.09
CA ASP A 176 -22.41 -8.41 8.89
C ASP A 176 -21.41 -7.77 7.91
N ASP A 177 -21.06 -6.49 8.09
CA ASP A 177 -20.03 -5.85 7.29
C ASP A 177 -18.68 -6.56 7.47
N GLY A 178 -17.94 -6.73 6.38
CA GLY A 178 -16.64 -7.39 6.42
C GLY A 178 -16.25 -8.07 5.13
N TYR A 179 -15.20 -8.91 5.20
CA TYR A 179 -14.67 -9.66 4.07
C TYR A 179 -15.31 -11.05 4.03
N TYR A 180 -16.04 -11.33 2.95
CA TYR A 180 -16.60 -12.65 2.69
C TYR A 180 -15.76 -13.39 1.68
N THR A 181 -15.22 -14.54 2.07
CA THR A 181 -14.45 -15.43 1.21
C THR A 181 -15.28 -16.65 0.91
N CYS A 182 -15.49 -16.93 -0.37
CA CYS A 182 -16.00 -18.22 -0.84
C CYS A 182 -14.81 -19.11 -1.20
N GLN A 183 -14.84 -20.34 -0.74
CA GLN A 183 -13.94 -21.40 -1.14
C GLN A 183 -14.71 -22.41 -1.97
N PHE A 184 -14.23 -22.71 -3.17
CA PHE A 184 -14.88 -23.62 -4.09
C PHE A 184 -13.88 -24.56 -4.77
N ILE A 185 -14.40 -25.61 -5.36
CA ILE A 185 -13.63 -26.62 -6.08
C ILE A 185 -13.83 -26.41 -7.58
N TYR A 186 -12.74 -26.48 -8.32
CA TYR A 186 -12.73 -26.50 -9.78
C TYR A 186 -12.04 -27.76 -10.30
N THR A 187 -12.66 -28.43 -11.26
CA THR A 187 -12.09 -29.63 -11.89
C THR A 187 -11.69 -29.34 -13.33
N HIS A 188 -10.43 -29.61 -13.67
CA HIS A 188 -9.89 -29.44 -15.00
C HIS A 188 -9.16 -30.72 -15.45
N LYS A 189 -9.58 -31.32 -16.56
CA LYS A 189 -9.01 -32.57 -17.10
C LYS A 189 -8.84 -33.68 -16.02
N GLY A 190 -9.82 -33.83 -15.14
CA GLY A 190 -9.80 -34.81 -14.05
C GLY A 190 -9.03 -34.39 -12.79
N ASN A 191 -8.24 -33.33 -12.83
CA ASN A 191 -7.56 -32.80 -11.66
C ASN A 191 -8.46 -31.81 -10.89
N VAL A 192 -8.43 -31.89 -9.57
CA VAL A 192 -9.24 -31.08 -8.68
C VAL A 192 -8.39 -30.00 -8.04
N PHE A 193 -8.85 -28.76 -8.10
CA PHE A 193 -8.18 -27.57 -7.57
C PHE A 193 -9.09 -26.84 -6.60
N ASN A 194 -8.52 -26.32 -5.52
CA ASN A 194 -9.19 -25.36 -4.66
C ASN A 194 -9.08 -23.96 -5.26
N VAL A 195 -10.08 -23.12 -4.98
CA VAL A 195 -10.08 -21.68 -5.34
C VAL A 195 -10.69 -20.91 -4.20
N SER A 196 -10.04 -19.82 -3.80
CA SER A 196 -10.53 -18.87 -2.81
C SER A 196 -10.74 -17.50 -3.44
N ALA A 197 -11.92 -16.90 -3.23
CA ALA A 197 -12.21 -15.56 -3.74
C ALA A 197 -12.90 -14.72 -2.66
N THR A 198 -12.48 -13.48 -2.49
CA THR A 198 -12.93 -12.61 -1.41
C THR A 198 -13.63 -11.36 -1.93
N ARG A 199 -14.75 -11.02 -1.31
CA ARG A 199 -15.52 -9.80 -1.56
C ARG A 199 -15.78 -9.06 -0.26
N ILE A 200 -15.80 -7.74 -0.31
CA ILE A 200 -16.28 -6.90 0.77
C ILE A 200 -17.80 -6.82 0.69
N PHE A 201 -18.47 -7.00 1.82
CA PHE A 201 -19.88 -6.72 2.00
C PHE A 201 -20.06 -5.56 2.97
N ILE A 202 -20.95 -4.63 2.62
CA ILE A 202 -21.36 -3.50 3.47
C ILE A 202 -22.88 -3.50 3.48
N SER A 203 -23.46 -3.61 4.67
CA SER A 203 -24.91 -3.80 4.89
C SER A 203 -25.78 -2.61 4.45
N GLY A 204 -25.20 -1.46 4.13
CA GLY A 204 -25.92 -0.24 3.79
C GLY A 204 -26.65 0.42 4.98
N VAL A 205 -26.54 -0.13 6.17
CA VAL A 205 -27.02 0.52 7.41
C VAL A 205 -26.25 1.82 7.56
N LYS A 206 -26.97 2.95 7.61
CA LYS A 206 -26.38 4.30 7.65
C LYS A 206 -25.31 4.39 8.74
N TYR A 207 -24.07 4.38 8.32
CA TYR A 207 -22.95 4.82 9.13
C TYR A 207 -22.90 6.34 9.07
N SER A 208 -22.71 6.97 10.21
CA SER A 208 -22.16 8.32 10.27
C SER A 208 -20.79 8.25 10.94
N PRO A 209 -19.79 7.56 10.34
CA PRO A 209 -18.47 7.54 10.91
C PRO A 209 -17.83 8.90 10.67
N LEU A 210 -17.18 9.42 11.68
CA LEU A 210 -16.27 10.54 11.53
C LEU A 210 -15.10 10.11 10.64
N PRO A 211 -14.55 11.01 9.81
CA PRO A 211 -13.33 10.73 9.08
C PRO A 211 -12.22 10.26 10.04
N PRO A 212 -11.39 9.29 9.63
CA PRO A 212 -10.24 8.90 10.42
C PRO A 212 -9.33 10.10 10.66
N GLN A 213 -8.78 10.20 11.85
CA GLN A 213 -7.83 11.24 12.20
C GLN A 213 -6.48 10.62 12.51
N ILE A 214 -5.46 10.94 11.72
CA ILE A 214 -4.07 10.56 12.02
C ILE A 214 -3.58 11.48 13.14
N ILE A 215 -3.20 10.87 14.27
CA ILE A 215 -2.72 11.56 15.47
C ILE A 215 -1.22 11.82 15.34
N PHE A 216 -0.51 10.85 14.78
CA PHE A 216 0.92 10.87 14.54
C PHE A 216 1.25 10.00 13.32
N PRO A 217 2.17 10.43 12.43
CA PRO A 217 2.87 11.71 12.41
C PRO A 217 1.96 12.87 11.97
N LYS A 218 2.47 14.10 11.99
CA LYS A 218 1.82 15.26 11.38
C LYS A 218 2.19 15.32 9.89
N ASN A 219 1.33 15.98 9.11
CA ASN A 219 1.62 16.17 7.70
C ASN A 219 2.86 17.04 7.53
N GLU A 220 3.72 16.66 6.59
CA GLU A 220 4.99 17.33 6.26
C GLU A 220 6.04 17.24 7.38
N ASP A 221 5.88 16.38 8.39
CA ASP A 221 6.95 16.10 9.33
C ASP A 221 8.20 15.61 8.58
N VAL A 222 9.35 16.12 9.00
CA VAL A 222 10.67 15.69 8.50
C VAL A 222 11.33 14.86 9.57
N ILE A 223 11.65 13.60 9.24
CA ILE A 223 12.20 12.64 10.19
C ILE A 223 13.70 12.48 9.95
N GLU A 224 14.49 12.64 11.00
CA GLU A 224 15.95 12.44 10.92
C GLU A 224 16.28 10.96 10.75
N ALA A 225 17.20 10.67 9.80
CA ALA A 225 17.66 9.34 9.47
C ALA A 225 19.17 9.30 9.27
N GLU A 226 19.79 8.16 9.56
CA GLU A 226 21.20 7.89 9.31
C GLU A 226 21.32 6.87 8.18
N LEU A 227 22.18 7.14 7.18
CA LEU A 227 22.42 6.17 6.09
C LEU A 227 23.02 4.88 6.63
N GLY A 228 22.51 3.75 6.16
CA GLY A 228 22.93 2.42 6.58
C GLY A 228 22.34 1.96 7.92
N ALA A 229 21.65 2.84 8.65
CA ALA A 229 21.01 2.48 9.93
C ALA A 229 19.56 2.02 9.71
N ALA A 230 19.03 1.30 10.70
CA ALA A 230 17.62 0.94 10.76
C ALA A 230 16.77 2.14 11.19
N LEU A 231 15.55 2.24 10.66
CA LEU A 231 14.60 3.30 10.99
C LEU A 231 13.20 2.72 11.18
N SER A 232 12.48 3.20 12.21
CA SER A 232 11.08 2.83 12.45
C SER A 232 10.17 4.05 12.35
N LEU A 233 9.24 4.02 11.39
CA LEU A 233 8.23 5.06 11.20
C LEU A 233 6.91 4.57 11.81
N LYS A 234 6.43 5.27 12.85
CA LYS A 234 5.17 4.96 13.52
C LYS A 234 4.04 5.82 12.98
N CYS A 235 2.87 5.23 12.82
CA CYS A 235 1.64 5.96 12.54
C CYS A 235 0.53 5.47 13.44
N ARG A 236 -0.15 6.40 14.11
CA ARG A 236 -1.31 6.15 14.95
C ARG A 236 -2.50 6.98 14.48
N ALA A 237 -3.65 6.35 14.36
CA ALA A 237 -4.86 6.99 13.90
C ALA A 237 -6.07 6.60 14.75
N ARG A 238 -6.96 7.56 14.99
CA ARG A 238 -8.31 7.35 15.46
C ARG A 238 -9.17 6.97 14.27
N LEU A 239 -9.81 5.81 14.29
CA LEU A 239 -10.54 5.24 13.16
C LEU A 239 -12.07 5.43 13.26
N GLY A 240 -12.56 5.76 14.45
CA GLY A 240 -13.99 6.00 14.71
C GLY A 240 -14.40 5.56 16.10
N ILE A 241 -15.71 5.50 16.34
CA ILE A 241 -16.29 4.97 17.56
C ILE A 241 -16.63 3.50 17.30
N ASN A 242 -16.30 2.63 18.24
CA ASN A 242 -16.40 1.18 18.17
C ASN A 242 -15.55 0.57 17.06
N LYS A 243 -15.33 -0.74 17.13
CA LYS A 243 -14.59 -1.48 16.13
C LYS A 243 -15.21 -1.32 14.75
N GLN A 244 -14.40 -0.83 13.80
CA GLN A 244 -14.82 -0.62 12.41
C GLN A 244 -14.40 -1.82 11.57
N PRO A 245 -15.33 -2.52 10.88
CA PRO A 245 -15.01 -3.79 10.19
C PRO A 245 -14.01 -3.64 9.04
N LEU A 246 -13.96 -2.48 8.40
CA LEU A 246 -13.06 -2.21 7.28
C LEU A 246 -11.97 -1.19 7.62
N ALA A 247 -11.73 -0.96 8.91
CA ALA A 247 -10.70 -0.04 9.34
C ALA A 247 -9.31 -0.60 9.04
N ALA A 248 -8.43 0.26 8.55
CA ALA A 248 -7.03 -0.07 8.36
C ALA A 248 -6.14 1.15 8.55
N VAL A 249 -4.91 0.88 8.99
CA VAL A 249 -3.82 1.84 9.01
C VAL A 249 -2.63 1.19 8.29
N SER A 250 -2.01 1.92 7.36
CA SER A 250 -0.92 1.38 6.55
C SER A 250 0.03 2.47 6.11
N TRP A 251 1.21 2.05 5.65
CA TRP A 251 2.20 2.90 5.00
C TRP A 251 2.27 2.61 3.52
N ASP A 252 2.42 3.67 2.73
CA ASP A 252 2.84 3.63 1.33
C ASP A 252 4.15 4.40 1.19
N VAL A 253 5.01 3.97 0.27
CA VAL A 253 6.24 4.68 -0.14
C VAL A 253 6.07 5.04 -1.60
N ASP A 254 6.15 6.32 -1.94
CA ASP A 254 5.94 6.86 -3.29
C ASP A 254 4.65 6.34 -3.95
N ASN A 255 3.55 6.30 -3.17
CA ASN A 255 2.24 5.75 -3.54
C ASN A 255 2.21 4.23 -3.80
N ILE A 256 3.27 3.51 -3.48
CA ILE A 256 3.32 2.06 -3.54
C ILE A 256 3.07 1.50 -2.13
N SER A 257 2.07 0.64 -1.99
CA SER A 257 1.81 0.00 -0.69
C SER A 257 3.01 -0.81 -0.23
N VAL A 258 3.41 -0.63 1.02
CA VAL A 258 4.51 -1.39 1.64
C VAL A 258 4.35 -2.91 1.48
N LYS A 259 3.13 -3.41 1.34
CA LYS A 259 2.87 -4.83 1.03
C LYS A 259 3.43 -5.30 -0.32
N ARG A 260 3.75 -4.38 -1.21
CA ARG A 260 4.28 -4.63 -2.57
C ARG A 260 5.76 -4.29 -2.69
N LEU A 261 6.38 -3.79 -1.63
CA LEU A 261 7.79 -3.48 -1.58
C LEU A 261 8.61 -4.72 -1.17
N ASP A 262 9.91 -4.60 -1.27
CA ASP A 262 10.85 -5.64 -0.87
C ASP A 262 10.70 -5.95 0.63
N PHE A 263 10.18 -7.13 0.94
CA PHE A 263 9.98 -7.60 2.31
C PHE A 263 11.28 -7.81 3.09
N SER A 264 12.43 -7.93 2.42
CA SER A 264 13.72 -8.04 3.09
C SER A 264 14.12 -6.73 3.76
N ARG A 265 13.62 -5.61 3.24
CA ARG A 265 13.99 -4.26 3.69
C ARG A 265 12.88 -3.53 4.43
N PHE A 266 11.62 -3.76 4.07
CA PHE A 266 10.46 -3.09 4.66
C PHE A 266 9.57 -4.07 5.42
N HIS A 267 9.51 -3.93 6.73
CA HIS A 267 8.65 -4.74 7.58
C HIS A 267 7.54 -3.88 8.19
N ARG A 268 6.36 -4.43 8.29
CA ARG A 268 5.22 -3.72 8.86
C ARG A 268 4.60 -4.51 10.00
N GLU A 269 4.35 -3.83 11.10
CA GLU A 269 3.54 -4.29 12.21
C GLU A 269 2.29 -3.42 12.32
N THR A 270 1.15 -4.01 12.65
CA THR A 270 -0.11 -3.26 12.80
C THR A 270 -0.91 -3.82 13.96
N HIS A 271 -1.35 -2.94 14.85
CA HIS A 271 -2.16 -3.24 16.02
C HIS A 271 -3.41 -2.38 16.03
N PHE A 272 -4.50 -2.95 16.55
CA PHE A 272 -5.77 -2.25 16.73
C PHE A 272 -6.23 -2.42 18.17
N PHE A 273 -6.78 -1.37 18.75
CA PHE A 273 -7.26 -1.36 20.13
C PHE A 273 -8.39 -0.34 20.32
N ASP A 274 -9.23 -0.58 21.32
CA ASP A 274 -10.26 0.36 21.78
C ASP A 274 -9.77 1.02 23.06
N ASP A 275 -10.14 2.29 23.27
CA ASP A 275 -9.95 2.96 24.55
C ASP A 275 -11.21 2.81 25.44
N HIS A 276 -11.16 3.39 26.64
CA HIS A 276 -12.28 3.36 27.62
C HIS A 276 -13.55 4.08 27.12
N GLU A 277 -13.42 4.96 26.14
CA GLU A 277 -14.53 5.70 25.51
C GLU A 277 -15.05 4.99 24.26
N GLN A 278 -14.66 3.75 24.03
CA GLN A 278 -15.00 2.95 22.84
C GLN A 278 -14.49 3.57 21.52
N VAL A 279 -13.48 4.43 21.59
CA VAL A 279 -12.82 4.95 20.41
C VAL A 279 -11.86 3.90 19.87
N TYR A 280 -12.02 3.59 18.60
CA TYR A 280 -11.22 2.59 17.91
C TYR A 280 -9.98 3.21 17.29
N TYR A 281 -8.83 2.71 17.63
CA TYR A 281 -7.52 3.15 17.14
C TYR A 281 -6.84 2.07 16.32
N GLY A 282 -6.02 2.53 15.38
CA GLY A 282 -5.06 1.69 14.67
C GLY A 282 -3.66 2.30 14.80
N GLU A 283 -2.68 1.46 15.02
CA GLU A 283 -1.27 1.81 15.03
C GLU A 283 -0.50 0.91 14.08
N THR A 284 0.35 1.50 13.23
CA THR A 284 1.21 0.74 12.33
C THR A 284 2.63 1.28 12.39
N THR A 285 3.60 0.37 12.43
CA THR A 285 5.02 0.69 12.39
C THR A 285 5.60 0.15 11.08
N LEU A 286 6.26 1.01 10.32
CA LEU A 286 7.08 0.62 9.18
C LEU A 286 8.54 0.58 9.64
N ASN A 287 9.10 -0.60 9.67
CA ASN A 287 10.51 -0.83 9.99
C ASN A 287 11.31 -0.94 8.69
N ILE A 288 12.25 -0.03 8.50
CA ILE A 288 13.23 -0.02 7.40
C ILE A 288 14.52 -0.59 7.99
N THR A 289 15.01 -1.71 7.45
CA THR A 289 16.20 -2.38 8.00
C THR A 289 17.47 -1.59 7.75
N GLU A 290 17.53 -0.87 6.62
CA GLU A 290 18.67 -0.05 6.21
C GLU A 290 18.17 1.14 5.40
N VAL A 291 18.46 2.37 5.86
CA VAL A 291 18.14 3.62 5.15
C VAL A 291 19.14 3.84 4.02
N LYS A 292 18.65 4.04 2.81
CA LYS A 292 19.44 4.34 1.61
C LYS A 292 19.27 5.79 1.17
N LYS A 293 20.15 6.25 0.27
CA LYS A 293 20.09 7.62 -0.28
C LYS A 293 18.76 7.93 -0.99
N GLU A 294 18.20 6.93 -1.67
CA GLU A 294 16.92 7.03 -2.36
C GLU A 294 15.76 7.32 -1.41
N ASP A 295 15.82 6.81 -0.18
CA ASP A 295 14.77 7.03 0.83
C ASP A 295 14.67 8.50 1.26
N LEU A 296 15.77 9.25 1.16
CA LEU A 296 15.76 10.69 1.46
C LEU A 296 15.00 11.53 0.41
N GLN A 297 14.69 10.93 -0.73
CA GLN A 297 13.91 11.56 -1.80
C GLN A 297 12.49 10.98 -1.89
N SER A 298 12.20 9.94 -1.10
CA SER A 298 10.90 9.25 -1.09
C SER A 298 9.91 9.91 -0.15
N ASN A 299 8.64 9.81 -0.51
CA ASN A 299 7.51 10.22 0.30
C ASN A 299 6.94 9.03 1.05
N PHE A 300 6.96 9.08 2.38
CA PHE A 300 6.37 8.07 3.23
C PHE A 300 4.98 8.55 3.67
N THR A 301 3.93 7.87 3.19
CA THR A 301 2.55 8.28 3.44
C THR A 301 1.87 7.28 4.36
N CYS A 302 1.47 7.74 5.56
CA CYS A 302 0.55 7.00 6.40
C CYS A 302 -0.89 7.19 5.91
N ILE A 303 -1.62 6.09 5.78
CA ILE A 303 -3.00 6.05 5.34
C ILE A 303 -3.84 5.42 6.45
N ALA A 304 -4.81 6.15 6.94
CA ALA A 304 -5.84 5.65 7.84
C ALA A 304 -7.18 5.63 7.09
N LEU A 305 -7.88 4.52 7.16
CA LEU A 305 -9.20 4.38 6.54
C LEU A 305 -10.19 3.70 7.47
N ASN A 306 -11.44 4.04 7.31
CA ASN A 306 -12.58 3.32 7.86
C ASN A 306 -13.58 3.00 6.73
N THR A 307 -14.77 2.57 7.06
CA THR A 307 -15.77 2.10 6.08
C THR A 307 -16.09 3.12 4.98
N LEU A 308 -16.05 4.43 5.27
CA LEU A 308 -16.48 5.48 4.31
C LEU A 308 -15.38 6.46 3.94
N TYR A 309 -14.38 6.66 4.79
CA TYR A 309 -13.40 7.74 4.63
C TYR A 309 -11.98 7.23 4.72
N SER A 310 -11.08 7.98 4.09
CA SER A 310 -9.64 7.80 4.23
C SER A 310 -8.96 9.15 4.50
N THR A 311 -7.93 9.13 5.34
CA THR A 311 -7.08 10.29 5.62
C THR A 311 -5.65 9.88 5.38
N ARG A 312 -4.83 10.82 4.86
CA ARG A 312 -3.43 10.59 4.53
C ARG A 312 -2.56 11.66 5.15
N VAL A 313 -1.37 11.28 5.57
CA VAL A 313 -0.32 12.15 6.08
C VAL A 313 1.00 11.70 5.49
N THR A 314 1.75 12.63 4.92
CA THR A 314 3.02 12.35 4.27
C THR A 314 4.17 12.95 5.07
N VAL A 315 5.23 12.18 5.23
CA VAL A 315 6.49 12.58 5.88
C VAL A 315 7.65 12.30 4.94
N THR A 316 8.76 13.02 5.15
CA THR A 316 10.02 12.85 4.42
C THR A 316 11.16 12.58 5.38
N LEU A 317 12.27 12.05 4.85
CA LEU A 317 13.47 11.79 5.62
C LEU A 317 14.54 12.86 5.31
N GLN A 318 15.28 13.26 6.35
CA GLN A 318 16.49 14.08 6.20
C GLN A 318 17.66 13.43 6.94
N LEU A 319 18.87 13.70 6.48
CA LEU A 319 20.05 13.23 7.15
C LEU A 319 20.17 13.88 8.53
N LYS A 320 20.43 13.07 9.54
CA LYS A 320 20.77 13.54 10.88
C LYS A 320 22.09 14.30 10.80
N VAL A 321 22.07 15.58 11.13
CA VAL A 321 23.28 16.39 11.22
C VAL A 321 24.04 15.94 12.47
N GLN A 322 25.17 15.25 12.29
CA GLN A 322 26.10 15.03 13.39
C GLN A 322 26.65 16.39 13.81
N SER A 323 26.18 16.92 14.93
CA SER A 323 26.88 17.99 15.62
C SER A 323 28.24 17.42 16.03
N LYS A 324 29.28 17.66 15.22
CA LYS A 324 30.65 17.47 15.68
C LYS A 324 30.77 18.34 16.93
N GLY A 325 30.79 17.73 18.07
CA GLY A 325 31.06 18.41 19.33
C GLY A 325 32.36 19.23 19.12
N CYS A 326 32.19 20.55 19.18
CA CYS A 326 33.35 21.42 19.22
C CYS A 326 34.10 21.01 20.47
N ALA A 327 35.22 20.27 20.30
CA ALA A 327 36.11 19.99 21.38
C ALA A 327 36.49 21.36 21.97
N GLN A 328 36.00 21.64 23.17
CA GLN A 328 36.51 22.77 23.95
C GLN A 328 37.98 22.49 24.16
N THR A 329 38.82 23.01 23.27
CA THR A 329 40.24 23.18 23.60
C THR A 329 40.28 24.20 24.72
N HIS A 330 40.47 23.68 25.96
CA HIS A 330 40.89 24.49 27.08
C HIS A 330 42.25 25.12 26.71
N VAL A 331 42.21 26.28 26.11
CA VAL A 331 43.41 27.13 26.04
C VAL A 331 43.66 27.60 27.45
N LEU A 332 44.63 26.97 28.11
CA LEU A 332 45.23 27.47 29.34
C LEU A 332 45.94 28.75 29.00
N LEU A 333 45.23 29.88 29.08
CA LEU A 333 45.81 31.23 29.05
C LEU A 333 46.56 31.44 30.36
N TYR A 334 47.88 31.39 30.29
CA TYR A 334 48.78 31.78 31.37
C TYR A 334 48.48 33.23 31.78
N PRO A 335 48.43 33.51 33.12
CA PRO A 335 47.98 34.82 33.66
C PRO A 335 49.00 36.00 33.46
N ARG A 336 49.94 35.90 32.56
CA ARG A 336 50.96 36.94 32.39
C ARG A 336 50.71 37.95 31.25
N LEU A 337 49.66 37.86 30.50
CA LEU A 337 49.36 38.76 29.39
C LEU A 337 48.20 39.74 29.64
N LEU A 338 47.56 39.71 30.82
CA LEU A 338 46.42 40.59 31.16
C LEU A 338 46.82 41.95 31.77
N MET A 339 48.10 42.16 32.03
CA MET A 339 48.59 43.45 32.66
C MET A 339 48.96 44.53 31.60
N THR A 340 49.02 44.20 30.32
CA THR A 340 49.48 45.19 29.33
C THR A 340 48.31 45.88 28.60
N PHE A 341 47.08 45.37 28.71
CA PHE A 341 45.91 46.02 28.06
C PHE A 341 45.17 47.01 28.96
N TYR A 342 45.47 47.07 30.26
CA TYR A 342 44.80 48.01 31.19
C TYR A 342 45.43 49.42 31.21
N ARG A 343 46.53 49.68 30.48
CA ARG A 343 47.23 50.96 30.52
C ARG A 343 46.98 51.89 29.30
N ILE A 344 46.09 51.52 28.37
CA ILE A 344 45.79 52.29 27.14
C ILE A 344 44.40 52.93 27.16
N MET A 345 43.50 52.57 28.12
CA MET A 345 42.13 53.09 28.17
C MET A 345 41.82 54.06 29.31
N ALA A 346 42.87 54.68 29.89
CA ALA A 346 42.69 55.64 30.99
C ALA A 346 43.09 57.10 30.59
N SER A 347 42.54 57.57 29.44
CA SER A 347 42.68 58.99 29.13
C SER A 347 41.56 59.47 28.20
N ARG A 348 40.39 59.76 28.80
CA ARG A 348 39.48 60.91 28.49
C ARG A 348 38.21 60.76 29.36
N PRO A 349 37.82 61.80 30.12
CA PRO A 349 36.59 61.83 30.90
C PRO A 349 35.45 62.41 30.06
N GLY A 350 34.26 61.86 30.20
CA GLY A 350 33.06 62.44 29.65
C GLY A 350 31.87 61.50 29.52
N GLN A 351 31.00 61.66 30.53
CA GLN A 351 29.56 61.30 30.54
C GLN A 351 29.14 59.84 30.43
N ILE A 352 28.79 59.35 31.60
CA ILE A 352 28.01 58.11 31.83
C ILE A 352 26.59 58.53 32.19
N SER A 353 25.61 58.13 31.39
CA SER A 353 24.22 58.07 31.87
C SER A 353 23.82 56.62 32.12
N LEU A 354 23.57 56.33 33.38
CA LEU A 354 22.98 55.05 33.82
C LEU A 354 21.49 55.03 33.44
N LEU A 355 21.10 53.95 32.80
CA LEU A 355 19.71 53.52 32.78
C LEU A 355 19.67 52.14 33.47
N ALA A 356 19.15 52.15 34.68
CA ALA A 356 18.80 50.99 35.46
C ALA A 356 17.49 50.40 34.95
N TRP A 357 17.46 49.12 34.71
CA TRP A 357 16.22 48.37 34.55
C TRP A 357 16.02 47.47 35.76
N THR A 358 14.95 47.76 36.49
CA THR A 358 14.47 47.04 37.65
C THR A 358 13.73 45.76 37.24
N ARG A 359 14.04 44.70 37.93
CA ARG A 359 13.35 43.44 37.96
C ARG A 359 11.95 43.63 38.60
N ARG A 360 10.90 43.11 37.99
CA ARG A 360 9.62 42.88 38.68
C ARG A 360 9.25 41.42 38.54
N ASP A 361 9.17 40.78 39.65
CA ASP A 361 8.48 39.53 39.86
C ASP A 361 6.98 39.72 39.70
N VAL A 362 6.31 38.78 39.07
CA VAL A 362 4.90 38.51 39.29
C VAL A 362 4.74 36.99 39.20
N GLY A 363 4.26 36.50 40.30
CA GLY A 363 3.84 35.22 40.69
C GLY A 363 2.42 34.86 40.20
N GLU A 364 2.18 33.60 40.35
CA GLU A 364 0.91 32.85 40.54
C GLU A 364 -0.38 33.39 39.97
N LEU A 365 -0.95 32.64 38.98
CA LEU A 365 -2.24 31.92 39.18
C LEU A 365 -2.37 30.90 38.02
#